data_aa1cd2774a0aa837ab17f7396bee2850
#
_entry.id   aa1cd2774a0aa837ab17f7396bee2850
#
_cell.length_a   1.000
_cell.length_b   1.000
_cell.length_c   1.000
_cell.angle_alpha   90.00
_cell.angle_beta   90.00
_cell.angle_gamma   90.00
#
_symmetry.space_group_name_H-M   'P 1'
#
loop_
_entity.id
_entity.type
_entity.pdbx_description
1 polymer ?
#
loop_
_entity_poly.entity_id
_entity_poly.type
_entity_poly.pdbx_seq_one_letter_code
_entity_poly.pdbx_strand_id
1 'polypeptide(L)'
;MNYQEYRQSLNQRLTDKVQRELSSFREEMQEKTPQEIYDAAYQIAIKNEIADCFSNADYSPQAAKTLMKSPNLLQDVYEEWLGREDSHMDELRQTIADFKSYMVKTEKILSWEREVSLFG
;
A
#
# COMPACT_ATOMS: atom_id res chain seq x y z
N MET A 1 27.69 7.80 -24.47
CA MET A 1 26.35 7.58 -23.96
C MET A 1 25.53 8.86 -24.13
N ASN A 2 24.38 8.79 -24.79
CA ASN A 2 23.49 9.93 -24.93
C ASN A 2 22.61 10.11 -23.68
N TYR A 3 21.82 11.17 -23.66
CA TYR A 3 20.99 11.50 -22.49
C TYR A 3 19.99 10.39 -22.17
N GLN A 4 19.35 9.81 -23.19
CA GLN A 4 18.36 8.74 -22.99
C GLN A 4 18.98 7.47 -22.41
N GLU A 5 20.13 7.08 -22.91
CA GLU A 5 20.86 5.92 -22.37
C GLU A 5 21.31 6.16 -20.94
N TYR A 6 21.77 7.36 -20.63
CA TYR A 6 22.17 7.75 -19.28
C TYR A 6 20.98 7.69 -18.32
N ARG A 7 19.85 8.26 -18.74
CA ARG A 7 18.60 8.24 -17.94
C ARG A 7 18.13 6.82 -17.69
N GLN A 8 18.09 5.99 -18.71
CA GLN A 8 17.69 4.58 -18.59
C GLN A 8 18.62 3.81 -17.66
N SER A 9 19.93 4.06 -17.75
CA SER A 9 20.91 3.42 -16.89
C SER A 9 20.68 3.77 -15.41
N LEU A 10 20.43 5.04 -15.11
CA LEU A 10 20.15 5.48 -13.74
C LEU A 10 18.84 4.89 -13.21
N ASN A 11 17.80 4.86 -14.02
CA ASN A 11 16.53 4.25 -13.63
C ASN A 11 16.66 2.75 -13.40
N GLN A 12 17.46 2.05 -14.20
CA GLN A 12 17.72 0.63 -14.00
C GLN A 12 18.47 0.39 -12.70
N ARG A 13 19.46 1.20 -12.38
CA ARG A 13 20.19 1.11 -11.11
C ARG A 13 19.27 1.32 -9.92
N LEU A 14 18.34 2.29 -10.05
CA LEU A 14 17.37 2.58 -9.00
C LEU A 14 16.43 1.40 -8.80
N THR A 15 15.90 0.83 -9.87
CA THR A 15 15.06 -0.37 -9.82
C THR A 15 15.82 -1.54 -9.17
N ASP A 16 17.06 -1.77 -9.58
CA ASP A 16 17.89 -2.83 -9.02
C ASP A 16 18.13 -2.65 -7.52
N LYS A 17 18.37 -1.42 -7.09
CA LYS A 17 18.53 -1.08 -5.67
C LYS A 17 17.28 -1.46 -4.87
N VAL A 18 16.12 -1.04 -5.34
CA VAL A 18 14.83 -1.32 -4.66
C VAL A 18 14.56 -2.83 -4.64
N GLN A 19 14.85 -3.53 -5.74
CA GLN A 19 14.68 -4.99 -5.80
C GLN A 19 15.61 -5.71 -4.81
N ARG A 20 16.85 -5.25 -4.65
CA ARG A 20 17.76 -5.82 -3.64
C ARG A 20 17.23 -5.57 -2.22
N GLU A 21 16.71 -4.37 -1.96
CA GLU A 21 16.11 -4.04 -0.67
C GLU A 21 14.89 -4.90 -0.38
N LEU A 22 14.06 -5.13 -1.39
CA LEU A 22 12.90 -6.02 -1.27
C LEU A 22 13.32 -7.46 -0.99
N SER A 23 14.36 -7.94 -1.68
CA SER A 23 14.88 -9.29 -1.47
C SER A 23 15.40 -9.47 -0.05
N SER A 24 16.13 -8.47 0.48
CA SER A 24 16.61 -8.50 1.86
C SER A 24 15.45 -8.52 2.85
N PHE A 25 14.42 -7.74 2.60
CA PHE A 25 13.21 -7.74 3.43
C PHE A 25 12.53 -9.10 3.42
N ARG A 26 12.40 -9.72 2.24
CA ARG A 26 11.80 -11.07 2.11
C ARG A 26 12.59 -12.12 2.89
N GLU A 27 13.93 -12.04 2.85
CA GLU A 27 14.79 -12.94 3.60
C GLU A 27 14.57 -12.79 5.11
N GLU A 28 14.42 -11.55 5.60
CA GLU A 28 14.08 -11.30 7.00
C GLU A 28 12.74 -11.94 7.37
N MET A 29 11.75 -11.83 6.49
CA MET A 29 10.42 -12.41 6.74
C MET A 29 10.45 -13.92 6.80
N GLN A 30 11.34 -14.58 6.05
CA GLN A 30 11.47 -16.04 6.07
C GLN A 30 11.95 -16.58 7.42
N GLU A 31 12.62 -15.75 8.21
CA GLU A 31 13.10 -16.12 9.55
C GLU A 31 12.08 -15.85 10.64
N LYS A 32 10.96 -15.26 10.29
CA LYS A 32 9.88 -14.90 11.24
C LYS A 32 8.93 -16.07 11.46
N THR A 33 8.25 -16.05 12.60
CA THR A 33 7.17 -17.00 12.89
C THR A 33 5.96 -16.72 11.99
N PRO A 34 5.06 -17.70 11.78
CA PRO A 34 3.83 -17.45 11.02
C PRO A 34 3.01 -16.29 11.58
N GLN A 35 2.95 -16.12 12.90
CA GLN A 35 2.23 -15.00 13.51
C GLN A 35 2.87 -13.67 13.18
N GLU A 36 4.20 -13.59 13.25
CA GLU A 36 4.94 -12.37 12.89
C GLU A 36 4.75 -12.00 11.42
N ILE A 37 4.72 -13.00 10.53
CA ILE A 37 4.46 -12.80 9.11
C ILE A 37 3.04 -12.26 8.91
N TYR A 38 2.07 -12.84 9.59
CA TYR A 38 0.68 -12.37 9.54
C TYR A 38 0.58 -10.91 9.99
N ASP A 39 1.25 -10.57 11.09
CA ASP A 39 1.25 -9.20 11.61
C ASP A 39 1.94 -8.22 10.66
N ALA A 40 2.88 -8.70 9.84
CA ALA A 40 3.60 -7.91 8.85
C ALA A 40 2.93 -7.92 7.48
N ALA A 41 1.76 -8.53 7.32
CA ALA A 41 1.11 -8.71 6.01
C ALA A 41 0.90 -7.40 5.25
N TYR A 42 0.47 -6.35 5.95
CA TYR A 42 0.27 -5.03 5.35
C TYR A 42 1.59 -4.45 4.84
N GLN A 43 2.64 -4.52 5.65
CA GLN A 43 3.96 -4.06 5.27
C GLN A 43 4.49 -4.80 4.05
N ILE A 44 4.30 -6.12 4.02
CA ILE A 44 4.70 -6.95 2.89
C ILE A 44 3.99 -6.50 1.61
N ALA A 45 2.67 -6.33 1.67
CA ALA A 45 1.87 -5.91 0.53
C ALA A 45 2.30 -4.53 0.00
N ILE A 46 2.42 -3.55 0.89
CA ILE A 46 2.79 -2.19 0.50
C ILE A 46 4.21 -2.13 -0.05
N LYS A 47 5.17 -2.82 0.54
CA LYS A 47 6.54 -2.84 0.04
C LYS A 47 6.63 -3.45 -1.36
N ASN A 48 5.85 -4.49 -1.65
CA ASN A 48 5.78 -5.05 -3.00
C ASN A 48 5.20 -4.03 -3.99
N GLU A 49 4.16 -3.29 -3.61
CA GLU A 49 3.57 -2.25 -4.46
C GLU A 49 4.56 -1.10 -4.71
N ILE A 50 5.31 -0.69 -3.69
CA ILE A 50 6.34 0.34 -3.83
C ILE A 50 7.39 -0.10 -4.86
N ALA A 51 7.86 -1.34 -4.76
CA ALA A 51 8.83 -1.87 -5.72
C ALA A 51 8.29 -1.88 -7.14
N ASP A 52 7.01 -2.24 -7.33
CA ASP A 52 6.36 -2.20 -8.63
C ASP A 52 6.28 -0.77 -9.17
N CYS A 53 5.99 0.21 -8.32
CA CYS A 53 5.98 1.61 -8.73
C CYS A 53 7.35 2.05 -9.26
N PHE A 54 8.44 1.68 -8.59
CA PHE A 54 9.79 2.01 -9.04
C PHE A 54 10.14 1.31 -10.36
N SER A 55 9.69 0.09 -10.56
CA SER A 55 9.93 -0.67 -11.80
C SER A 55 9.25 -0.03 -13.01
N ASN A 56 8.17 0.70 -12.80
CA ASN A 56 7.37 1.32 -13.85
C ASN A 56 7.58 2.84 -13.97
N ALA A 57 8.46 3.41 -13.15
CA ALA A 57 8.72 4.84 -13.15
C ALA A 57 9.85 5.21 -14.09
N ASP A 58 9.87 6.48 -14.51
CA ASP A 58 10.91 7.05 -15.36
C ASP A 58 11.31 8.41 -14.79
N TYR A 59 12.32 8.39 -13.93
CA TYR A 59 12.80 9.59 -13.25
C TYR A 59 13.85 10.31 -14.08
N SER A 60 13.92 11.64 -13.90
CA SER A 60 15.04 12.42 -14.44
C SER A 60 16.35 11.94 -13.79
N PRO A 61 17.51 12.13 -14.45
CA PRO A 61 18.80 11.76 -13.86
C PRO A 61 19.02 12.34 -12.47
N GLN A 62 18.64 13.60 -12.26
CA GLN A 62 18.80 14.26 -10.96
C GLN A 62 17.92 13.59 -9.88
N ALA A 63 16.66 13.30 -10.21
CA ALA A 63 15.76 12.64 -9.27
C ALA A 63 16.25 11.24 -8.94
N ALA A 64 16.66 10.47 -9.94
CA ALA A 64 17.20 9.13 -9.74
C ALA A 64 18.43 9.13 -8.82
N LYS A 65 19.36 10.06 -9.07
CA LYS A 65 20.55 10.19 -8.22
C LYS A 65 20.21 10.56 -6.79
N THR A 66 19.23 11.45 -6.60
CA THR A 66 18.78 11.85 -5.26
C THR A 66 18.19 10.68 -4.50
N LEU A 67 17.32 9.92 -5.17
CA LEU A 67 16.69 8.73 -4.57
C LEU A 67 17.72 7.65 -4.24
N MET A 68 18.76 7.52 -5.05
CA MET A 68 19.85 6.55 -4.81
C MET A 68 20.63 6.83 -3.53
N LYS A 69 20.55 8.03 -2.97
CA LYS A 69 21.25 8.40 -1.73
C LYS A 69 20.66 7.76 -0.49
N SER A 70 19.41 7.32 -0.54
CA SER A 70 18.79 6.66 0.60
C SER A 70 19.47 5.32 0.89
N PRO A 71 19.88 5.05 2.12
CA PRO A 71 20.47 3.74 2.47
C PRO A 71 19.49 2.59 2.38
N ASN A 72 18.19 2.86 2.56
CA ASN A 72 17.13 1.88 2.36
C ASN A 72 15.89 2.61 1.84
N LEU A 73 15.82 2.76 0.53
CA LEU A 73 14.78 3.54 -0.13
C LEU A 73 13.40 2.92 0.05
N LEU A 74 13.32 1.60 -0.03
CA LEU A 74 12.06 0.87 0.17
C LEU A 74 11.45 1.16 1.54
N GLN A 75 12.28 1.13 2.58
CA GLN A 75 11.85 1.41 3.95
C GLN A 75 11.47 2.88 4.12
N ASP A 76 12.26 3.80 3.55
CA ASP A 76 11.99 5.23 3.66
C ASP A 76 10.65 5.60 3.01
N VAL A 77 10.36 5.04 1.85
CA VAL A 77 9.07 5.28 1.16
C VAL A 77 7.92 4.66 1.96
N TYR A 78 8.14 3.47 2.52
CA TYR A 78 7.13 2.82 3.36
C TYR A 78 6.78 3.70 4.58
N GLU A 79 7.78 4.25 5.25
CA GLU A 79 7.57 5.13 6.40
C GLU A 79 6.82 6.41 6.01
N GLU A 80 7.15 6.98 4.86
CA GLU A 80 6.43 8.14 4.32
C GLU A 80 4.97 7.79 4.02
N TRP A 81 4.72 6.60 3.47
CA TRP A 81 3.37 6.10 3.22
C TRP A 81 2.56 5.98 4.51
N LEU A 82 3.17 5.43 5.56
CA LEU A 82 2.51 5.30 6.87
C LEU A 82 2.10 6.66 7.42
N GLY A 83 2.91 7.69 7.20
CA GLY A 83 2.59 9.05 7.62
C GLY A 83 1.37 9.66 6.93
N ARG A 84 0.94 9.08 5.81
CA ARG A 84 -0.21 9.54 5.02
C ARG A 84 -1.45 8.65 5.21
N GLU A 85 -1.37 7.67 6.09
CA GLU A 85 -2.42 6.66 6.25
C GLU A 85 -3.72 7.18 6.86
N ASP A 86 -3.71 8.34 7.47
CA ASP A 86 -4.89 8.90 8.14
C ASP A 86 -6.09 8.99 7.19
N SER A 87 -5.88 9.39 5.93
CA SER A 87 -6.96 9.51 4.96
C SER A 87 -7.55 8.15 4.59
N HIS A 88 -6.71 7.10 4.50
CA HIS A 88 -7.17 5.74 4.23
C HIS A 88 -8.01 5.19 5.38
N MET A 89 -7.57 5.41 6.61
CA MET A 89 -8.33 4.98 7.79
C MET A 89 -9.63 5.75 7.92
N ASP A 90 -9.65 7.04 7.58
CA ASP A 90 -10.86 7.84 7.56
C ASP A 90 -11.85 7.32 6.52
N GLU A 91 -11.39 6.97 5.32
CA GLU A 91 -12.23 6.36 4.28
C GLU A 91 -12.82 5.04 4.76
N LEU A 92 -12.02 4.21 5.42
CA LEU A 92 -12.48 2.93 5.94
C LEU A 92 -13.55 3.14 7.03
N ARG A 93 -13.32 4.07 7.96
CA ARG A 93 -14.30 4.42 8.98
C ARG A 93 -15.60 4.92 8.35
N GLN A 94 -15.49 5.74 7.31
CA GLN A 94 -16.67 6.25 6.60
C GLN A 94 -17.42 5.11 5.91
N THR A 95 -16.72 4.17 5.31
CA THR A 95 -17.31 2.98 4.69
C THR A 95 -18.09 2.16 5.72
N ILE A 96 -17.51 1.97 6.91
CA ILE A 96 -18.18 1.24 7.99
C ILE A 96 -19.44 2.00 8.44
N ALA A 97 -19.34 3.32 8.58
CA ALA A 97 -20.47 4.14 8.98
C ALA A 97 -21.62 4.06 7.95
N ASP A 98 -21.29 4.12 6.67
CA ASP A 98 -22.26 4.02 5.56
C ASP A 98 -22.92 2.64 5.55
N PHE A 99 -22.14 1.59 5.73
CA PHE A 99 -22.67 0.21 5.80
C PHE A 99 -23.61 0.05 6.98
N LYS A 100 -23.21 0.56 8.15
CA LYS A 100 -24.04 0.55 9.35
C LYS A 100 -25.38 1.24 9.09
N SER A 101 -25.35 2.41 8.48
CA SER A 101 -26.58 3.17 8.16
C SER A 101 -27.48 2.39 7.21
N TYR A 102 -26.90 1.74 6.20
CA TYR A 102 -27.62 0.88 5.27
C TYR A 102 -28.31 -0.28 6.01
N MET A 103 -27.58 -0.96 6.87
CA MET A 103 -28.10 -2.11 7.62
C MET A 103 -29.25 -1.72 8.55
N VAL A 104 -29.11 -0.60 9.28
CA VAL A 104 -30.16 -0.09 10.18
C VAL A 104 -31.40 0.27 9.39
N LYS A 105 -31.25 0.92 8.25
CA LYS A 105 -32.37 1.31 7.38
C LYS A 105 -33.11 0.10 6.83
N THR A 106 -32.37 -0.91 6.38
CA THR A 106 -32.93 -2.16 5.86
C THR A 106 -33.72 -2.90 6.97
N GLU A 107 -33.17 -2.96 8.17
CA GLU A 107 -33.82 -3.57 9.32
C GLU A 107 -35.14 -2.88 9.65
N LYS A 108 -35.17 -1.55 9.63
CA LYS A 108 -36.39 -0.77 9.85
C LYS A 108 -37.47 -1.08 8.80
N ILE A 109 -37.07 -1.19 7.54
CA ILE A 109 -38.01 -1.52 6.45
C ILE A 109 -38.60 -2.92 6.66
N LEU A 110 -37.78 -3.89 6.99
CA LEU A 110 -38.25 -5.26 7.25
C LEU A 110 -39.19 -5.31 8.46
N SER A 111 -38.89 -4.56 9.50
CA SER A 111 -39.72 -4.47 10.69
C SER A 111 -41.09 -3.87 10.35
N TRP A 112 -41.10 -2.80 9.55
CA TRP A 112 -42.33 -2.17 9.09
C TRP A 112 -43.18 -3.12 8.23
N GLU A 113 -42.60 -3.88 7.33
CA GLU A 113 -43.28 -4.87 6.50
C GLU A 113 -43.93 -5.97 7.36
N ARG A 114 -43.30 -6.40 8.42
CA ARG A 114 -43.87 -7.37 9.37
C ARG A 114 -45.10 -6.81 10.05
N GLU A 115 -45.07 -5.55 10.49
CA GLU A 115 -46.19 -4.89 11.14
C GLU A 115 -47.37 -4.76 10.19
N VAL A 116 -47.14 -4.33 8.96
CA VAL A 116 -48.17 -4.24 7.93
C VAL A 116 -48.78 -5.59 7.63
N SER A 117 -47.97 -6.63 7.57
CA SER A 117 -48.42 -8.00 7.33
C SER A 117 -49.34 -8.52 8.44
N LEU A 118 -49.11 -8.09 9.70
CA LEU A 118 -49.95 -8.45 10.82
C LEU A 118 -51.35 -7.79 10.79
N PHE A 119 -51.47 -6.61 10.19
CA PHE A 119 -52.70 -5.84 10.10
C PHE A 119 -53.43 -6.00 8.76
N GLY A 120 -52.77 -6.59 7.80
CA GLY A 120 -53.30 -6.83 6.48
C GLY A 120 -53.59 -8.28 6.22
#